data_72066ebe56b59916ed99ae4d606b8355
#
_entry.id   72066ebe56b59916ed99ae4d606b8355
#
_cell.length_a   1.000
_cell.length_b   1.000
_cell.length_c   1.000
_cell.angle_alpha   90.00
_cell.angle_beta   90.00
_cell.angle_gamma   90.00
#
_symmetry.space_group_name_H-M   'P 1'
#
loop_
_entity.id
_entity.type
_entity.pdbx_description
1 polymer ?
#
loop_
_entity_poly.entity_id
_entity_poly.type
_entity_poly.pdbx_seq_one_letter_code
_entity_poly.pdbx_strand_id
1 'polypeptide(L)'
;MRMQTSPSEWRRNLASLLTLLRAVGHVLHKVDAARDGKLEAVIKPWWKTLNQEKHSHPLFWEFIERERNSFIKQYETAARQVMVGYVGAVNYSISTGEYKSDPYRPSEYQQQMRIGHFSGRDLIDVASEAVAWWEEQLCTIERESAA
;
A
#
# COMPACT_ATOMS: atom_id res chain seq x y z
N MET A 1 10.55 6.52 -14.35
CA MET A 1 10.01 5.61 -15.39
C MET A 1 9.20 4.53 -14.67
N ARG A 2 7.86 4.67 -14.62
CA ARG A 2 7.00 3.62 -14.07
C ARG A 2 6.98 2.48 -15.09
N MET A 3 7.50 1.32 -14.71
CA MET A 3 7.44 0.12 -15.55
C MET A 3 5.97 -0.26 -15.76
N GLN A 4 5.55 -0.39 -17.01
CA GLN A 4 4.24 -0.95 -17.33
C GLN A 4 4.26 -2.42 -16.96
N THR A 5 3.73 -2.73 -15.79
CA THR A 5 3.53 -4.11 -15.36
C THR A 5 2.26 -4.68 -16.00
N SER A 6 2.31 -5.92 -16.44
CA SER A 6 1.12 -6.59 -16.98
C SER A 6 0.02 -6.71 -15.91
N PRO A 7 -1.27 -6.82 -16.31
CA PRO A 7 -2.39 -6.94 -15.35
C PRO A 7 -2.24 -8.08 -14.35
N SER A 8 -1.56 -9.15 -14.70
CA SER A 8 -1.31 -10.30 -13.82
C SER A 8 -0.09 -10.09 -12.92
N GLU A 9 0.88 -9.31 -13.35
CA GLU A 9 2.14 -9.08 -12.66
C GLU A 9 1.97 -8.17 -11.43
N TRP A 10 1.24 -7.06 -11.57
CA TRP A 10 0.99 -6.17 -10.43
C TRP A 10 0.21 -6.89 -9.31
N ARG A 11 -0.72 -7.79 -9.64
CA ARG A 11 -1.46 -8.57 -8.64
C ARG A 11 -0.56 -9.53 -7.87
N ARG A 12 0.37 -10.20 -8.56
CA ARG A 12 1.37 -11.07 -7.90
C ARG A 12 2.30 -10.26 -7.00
N ASN A 13 2.75 -9.10 -7.47
CA ASN A 13 3.59 -8.22 -6.67
C ASN A 13 2.85 -7.69 -5.43
N LEU A 14 1.57 -7.34 -5.56
CA LEU A 14 0.74 -6.96 -4.42
C LEU A 14 0.61 -8.10 -3.40
N ALA A 15 0.32 -9.32 -3.85
CA ALA A 15 0.22 -10.48 -2.97
C ALA A 15 1.52 -10.73 -2.20
N SER A 16 2.66 -10.64 -2.89
CA SER A 16 3.99 -10.78 -2.29
C SER A 16 4.26 -9.68 -1.28
N LEU A 17 3.97 -8.44 -1.63
CA LEU A 17 4.15 -7.29 -0.73
C LEU A 17 3.31 -7.45 0.55
N LEU A 18 2.02 -7.72 0.43
CA LEU A 18 1.12 -7.89 1.57
C LEU A 18 1.55 -9.06 2.48
N THR A 19 2.03 -10.14 1.88
CA THR A 19 2.54 -11.29 2.63
C THR A 19 3.80 -10.92 3.41
N LEU A 20 4.73 -10.22 2.79
CA LEU A 20 5.96 -9.77 3.45
C LEU A 20 5.68 -8.74 4.55
N LEU A 21 4.84 -7.73 4.29
CA LEU A 21 4.45 -6.74 5.29
C LEU A 21 3.77 -7.39 6.50
N ARG A 22 2.94 -8.42 6.29
CA ARG A 22 2.32 -9.17 7.40
C ARG A 22 3.33 -10.03 8.14
N ALA A 23 4.31 -10.61 7.43
CA ALA A 23 5.35 -11.44 8.01
C ALA A 23 6.24 -10.67 8.99
N VAL A 24 6.48 -9.37 8.78
CA VAL A 24 7.21 -8.52 9.74
C VAL A 24 6.60 -8.61 11.13
N GLY A 25 5.29 -8.41 11.25
CA GLY A 25 4.59 -8.50 12.55
C GLY A 25 4.63 -9.90 13.15
N HIS A 26 4.58 -10.94 12.32
CA HIS A 26 4.67 -12.33 12.79
C HIS A 26 6.07 -12.63 13.35
N VAL A 27 7.12 -12.27 12.63
CA VAL A 27 8.51 -12.49 13.06
C VAL A 27 8.77 -11.72 14.37
N LEU A 28 8.40 -10.45 14.40
CA LEU A 28 8.56 -9.60 15.59
C LEU A 28 7.90 -10.21 16.83
N HIS A 29 6.64 -10.60 16.73
CA HIS A 29 5.86 -11.09 17.86
C HIS A 29 6.18 -12.55 18.25
N LYS A 30 6.48 -13.42 17.30
CA LYS A 30 6.66 -14.87 17.55
C LYS A 30 8.11 -15.31 17.62
N VAL A 31 9.01 -14.60 16.94
CA VAL A 31 10.41 -15.01 16.85
C VAL A 31 11.29 -14.10 17.72
N ASP A 32 11.27 -12.81 17.48
CA ASP A 32 12.17 -11.88 18.16
C ASP A 32 11.82 -11.72 19.63
N ALA A 33 10.53 -11.58 19.96
CA ALA A 33 10.07 -11.54 21.34
C ALA A 33 10.41 -12.82 22.13
N ALA A 34 10.48 -13.99 21.47
CA ALA A 34 10.83 -15.23 22.13
C ALA A 34 12.34 -15.42 22.34
N ARG A 35 13.18 -14.66 21.61
CA ARG A 35 14.65 -14.78 21.65
C ARG A 35 15.30 -13.85 22.67
N ASP A 36 14.70 -12.70 22.93
CA ASP A 36 15.27 -11.68 23.80
C ASP A 36 14.21 -11.11 24.74
N GLY A 37 14.45 -11.28 26.06
CA GLY A 37 13.54 -10.80 27.09
C GLY A 37 13.35 -9.28 27.12
N LYS A 38 14.34 -8.49 26.69
CA LYS A 38 14.21 -7.03 26.57
C LYS A 38 13.27 -6.67 25.42
N LEU A 39 13.42 -7.33 24.28
CA LEU A 39 12.50 -7.18 23.16
C LEU A 39 11.09 -7.66 23.52
N GLU A 40 10.96 -8.78 24.23
CA GLU A 40 9.67 -9.29 24.70
C GLU A 40 8.92 -8.26 25.55
N ALA A 41 9.62 -7.59 26.46
CA ALA A 41 9.05 -6.60 27.35
C ALA A 41 8.48 -5.36 26.62
N VAL A 42 9.02 -5.04 25.46
CA VAL A 42 8.54 -3.93 24.59
C VAL A 42 7.49 -4.42 23.61
N ILE A 43 7.73 -5.54 22.93
CA ILE A 43 6.88 -6.05 21.85
C ILE A 43 5.51 -6.48 22.37
N LYS A 44 5.42 -7.15 23.51
CA LYS A 44 4.14 -7.63 24.04
C LYS A 44 3.14 -6.49 24.34
N PRO A 45 3.51 -5.42 25.08
CA PRO A 45 2.63 -4.27 25.28
C PRO A 45 2.27 -3.58 23.96
N TRP A 46 3.25 -3.37 23.08
CA TRP A 46 3.05 -2.77 21.76
C TRP A 46 2.04 -3.56 20.94
N TRP A 47 2.18 -4.89 20.85
CA TRP A 47 1.25 -5.76 20.15
C TRP A 47 -0.16 -5.72 20.73
N LYS A 48 -0.26 -5.65 22.06
CA LYS A 48 -1.54 -5.50 22.76
C LYS A 48 -2.23 -4.19 22.35
N THR A 49 -1.51 -3.08 22.38
CA THR A 49 -2.00 -1.75 21.98
C THR A 49 -2.45 -1.75 20.52
N LEU A 50 -1.64 -2.29 19.62
CA LEU A 50 -1.98 -2.42 18.20
C LEU A 50 -3.31 -3.17 17.98
N ASN A 51 -3.57 -4.22 18.76
CA ASN A 51 -4.83 -4.98 18.70
C ASN A 51 -6.03 -4.26 19.33
N GLN A 52 -5.80 -3.44 20.35
CA GLN A 52 -6.87 -2.70 21.03
C GLN A 52 -7.27 -1.44 20.28
N GLU A 53 -6.32 -0.76 19.66
CA GLU A 53 -6.49 0.52 18.98
C GLU A 53 -6.49 0.39 17.45
N LYS A 54 -7.26 -0.56 16.92
CA LYS A 54 -7.26 -0.88 15.47
C LYS A 54 -7.53 0.33 14.59
N HIS A 55 -8.44 1.22 15.00
CA HIS A 55 -8.81 2.42 14.27
C HIS A 55 -7.68 3.46 14.18
N SER A 56 -6.73 3.43 15.10
CA SER A 56 -5.55 4.30 15.09
C SER A 56 -4.43 3.80 14.17
N HIS A 57 -4.55 2.56 13.69
CA HIS A 57 -3.54 1.89 12.85
C HIS A 57 -4.16 1.35 11.54
N PRO A 58 -4.77 2.22 10.70
CA PRO A 58 -5.48 1.76 9.50
C PRO A 58 -4.55 1.12 8.47
N LEU A 59 -3.28 1.53 8.37
CA LEU A 59 -2.31 0.90 7.47
C LEU A 59 -2.09 -0.58 7.80
N PHE A 60 -2.04 -0.92 9.09
CA PHE A 60 -1.91 -2.32 9.50
C PHE A 60 -3.21 -3.09 9.31
N TRP A 61 -4.33 -2.61 9.86
CA TRP A 61 -5.57 -3.37 9.92
C TRP A 61 -6.37 -3.35 8.63
N GLU A 62 -6.47 -2.18 7.97
CA GLU A 62 -7.29 -2.01 6.78
C GLU A 62 -6.53 -2.28 5.48
N PHE A 63 -5.20 -2.15 5.47
CA PHE A 63 -4.40 -2.46 4.30
C PHE A 63 -3.63 -3.78 4.44
N ILE A 64 -2.69 -3.89 5.39
CA ILE A 64 -1.83 -5.08 5.49
C ILE A 64 -2.65 -6.33 5.83
N GLU A 65 -3.44 -6.28 6.90
CA GLU A 65 -4.15 -7.47 7.41
C GLU A 65 -5.37 -7.81 6.54
N ARG A 66 -6.21 -6.81 6.25
CA ARG A 66 -7.47 -7.01 5.51
C ARG A 66 -7.24 -7.38 4.06
N GLU A 67 -6.41 -6.62 3.34
CA GLU A 67 -6.12 -6.90 1.93
C GLU A 67 -5.43 -8.26 1.75
N ARG A 68 -4.45 -8.56 2.62
CA ARG A 68 -3.79 -9.88 2.61
C ARG A 68 -4.79 -11.00 2.82
N ASN A 69 -5.68 -10.89 3.79
CA ASN A 69 -6.67 -11.93 4.08
C ASN A 69 -7.69 -12.09 2.95
N SER A 70 -8.16 -10.99 2.37
CA SER A 70 -9.03 -11.01 1.20
C SER A 70 -8.34 -11.68 0.00
N PHE A 71 -7.10 -11.28 -0.26
CA PHE A 71 -6.33 -11.83 -1.39
C PHE A 71 -6.07 -13.33 -1.25
N ILE A 72 -5.67 -13.81 -0.07
CA ILE A 72 -5.36 -15.23 0.15
C ILE A 72 -6.61 -16.10 0.15
N LYS A 73 -7.70 -15.62 0.74
CA LYS A 73 -8.92 -16.42 0.90
C LYS A 73 -9.82 -16.38 -0.34
N GLN A 74 -9.90 -15.25 -1.03
CA GLN A 74 -10.88 -15.00 -2.08
C GLN A 74 -10.24 -14.61 -3.41
N TYR A 75 -8.93 -14.41 -3.45
CA TYR A 75 -8.20 -13.88 -4.61
C TYR A 75 -8.68 -12.48 -5.03
N GLU A 76 -9.27 -11.75 -4.08
CA GLU A 76 -9.82 -10.41 -4.28
C GLU A 76 -8.95 -9.34 -3.62
N THR A 77 -8.97 -8.15 -4.21
CA THR A 77 -8.31 -6.96 -3.68
C THR A 77 -9.21 -5.75 -3.88
N ALA A 78 -9.13 -4.78 -2.97
CA ALA A 78 -9.78 -3.48 -3.13
C ALA A 78 -9.15 -2.64 -4.25
N ALA A 79 -7.93 -2.95 -4.66
CA ALA A 79 -7.26 -2.27 -5.76
C ALA A 79 -7.79 -2.72 -7.13
N ARG A 80 -7.89 -1.76 -8.05
CA ARG A 80 -8.23 -2.01 -9.46
C ARG A 80 -7.27 -1.24 -10.34
N GLN A 81 -6.96 -1.83 -11.49
CA GLN A 81 -6.26 -1.13 -12.54
C GLN A 81 -7.23 -0.17 -13.23
N VAL A 82 -6.89 1.10 -13.24
CA VAL A 82 -7.65 2.15 -13.90
C VAL A 82 -6.80 2.76 -15.00
N MET A 83 -7.44 3.06 -16.12
CA MET A 83 -6.79 3.79 -17.20
C MET A 83 -6.94 5.27 -16.93
N VAL A 84 -5.82 5.97 -16.79
CA VAL A 84 -5.79 7.42 -16.73
C VAL A 84 -5.59 7.92 -18.14
N GLY A 85 -6.69 8.24 -18.80
CA GLY A 85 -6.67 8.82 -20.14
C GLY A 85 -6.46 10.31 -20.10
N TYR A 86 -5.62 10.82 -20.99
CA TYR A 86 -5.56 12.25 -21.29
C TYR A 86 -6.64 12.60 -22.31
N VAL A 87 -7.58 13.44 -21.93
CA VAL A 87 -8.51 14.05 -22.88
C VAL A 87 -7.80 15.26 -23.48
N GLY A 88 -7.19 15.10 -24.63
CA GLY A 88 -6.60 16.20 -25.37
C GLY A 88 -7.70 17.22 -25.77
N ALA A 89 -7.49 18.48 -25.45
CA ALA A 89 -8.35 19.53 -25.99
C ALA A 89 -8.00 19.77 -27.45
N VAL A 90 -9.02 19.75 -28.32
CA VAL A 90 -8.89 20.22 -29.69
C VAL A 90 -9.38 21.67 -29.72
N ASN A 91 -8.47 22.61 -29.93
CA ASN A 91 -8.79 24.02 -30.05
C ASN A 91 -8.88 24.37 -31.54
N TYR A 92 -10.02 24.92 -31.97
CA TYR A 92 -10.19 25.50 -33.31
C TYR A 92 -9.99 27.01 -33.25
N SER A 93 -9.04 27.50 -34.02
CA SER A 93 -8.82 28.94 -34.15
C SER A 93 -9.68 29.52 -35.29
N ILE A 94 -10.67 30.31 -34.95
CA ILE A 94 -11.55 30.99 -35.92
C ILE A 94 -10.76 31.97 -36.81
N SER A 95 -9.69 32.53 -36.29
CA SER A 95 -8.88 33.55 -37.01
C SER A 95 -7.94 32.93 -38.06
N THR A 96 -7.49 31.70 -37.86
CA THR A 96 -6.56 31.01 -38.77
C THR A 96 -7.18 29.84 -39.50
N GLY A 97 -8.37 29.38 -39.09
CA GLY A 97 -9.01 28.19 -39.64
C GLY A 97 -8.27 26.89 -39.30
N GLU A 98 -7.37 26.92 -38.32
CA GLU A 98 -6.52 25.78 -37.96
C GLU A 98 -7.01 25.05 -36.71
N TYR A 99 -6.89 23.73 -36.73
CA TYR A 99 -7.05 22.88 -35.57
C TYR A 99 -5.70 22.67 -34.88
N LYS A 100 -5.60 23.02 -33.60
CA LYS A 100 -4.47 22.66 -32.75
C LYS A 100 -4.95 21.60 -31.77
N SER A 101 -4.36 20.42 -31.86
CA SER A 101 -4.54 19.37 -30.86
C SER A 101 -3.35 19.37 -29.91
N ASP A 102 -3.60 19.10 -28.62
CA ASP A 102 -2.53 18.78 -27.71
C ASP A 102 -1.80 17.53 -28.18
N PRO A 103 -0.48 17.45 -27.97
CA PRO A 103 0.27 16.25 -28.36
C PRO A 103 -0.31 15.02 -27.67
N TYR A 104 -0.44 13.94 -28.45
CA TYR A 104 -0.90 12.64 -27.95
C TYR A 104 -0.05 12.21 -26.74
N ARG A 105 -0.70 12.00 -25.60
CA ARG A 105 -0.09 11.36 -24.44
C ARG A 105 -0.67 9.93 -24.33
N PRO A 106 0.20 8.90 -24.27
CA PRO A 106 -0.29 7.55 -24.11
C PRO A 106 -1.07 7.41 -22.80
N SER A 107 -2.14 6.64 -22.83
CA SER A 107 -2.90 6.28 -21.62
C SER A 107 -1.98 5.55 -20.64
N GLU A 108 -1.96 5.98 -19.40
CA GLU A 108 -1.22 5.31 -18.33
C GLU A 108 -2.20 4.47 -17.50
N TYR A 109 -1.76 3.28 -17.13
CA TYR A 109 -2.49 2.47 -16.17
C TYR A 109 -1.99 2.77 -14.76
N GLN A 110 -2.93 3.03 -13.86
CA GLN A 110 -2.66 3.17 -12.43
C GLN A 110 -3.46 2.12 -11.66
N GLN A 111 -2.91 1.66 -10.56
CA GLN A 111 -3.62 0.81 -9.63
C GLN A 111 -4.20 1.70 -8.53
N GLN A 112 -5.51 1.77 -8.44
CA GLN A 112 -6.22 2.61 -7.49
C GLN A 112 -7.03 1.76 -6.51
N MET A 113 -6.99 2.11 -5.23
CA MET A 113 -7.89 1.56 -4.22
C MET A 113 -9.32 2.04 -4.51
N ARG A 114 -10.26 1.13 -4.70
CA ARG A 114 -11.63 1.45 -5.12
C ARG A 114 -12.66 1.36 -4.01
N ILE A 115 -12.37 0.60 -2.99
CA ILE A 115 -13.24 0.38 -1.83
C ILE A 115 -12.44 0.42 -0.53
N GLY A 116 -13.14 0.56 0.59
CA GLY A 116 -12.55 0.54 1.93
C GLY A 116 -11.95 1.86 2.36
N HIS A 117 -11.14 1.79 3.42
CA HIS A 117 -10.56 2.96 4.10
C HIS A 117 -9.71 3.85 3.17
N PHE A 118 -9.00 3.24 2.24
CA PHE A 118 -8.09 3.94 1.31
C PHE A 118 -8.70 4.19 -0.07
N SER A 119 -10.03 4.12 -0.19
CA SER A 119 -10.72 4.34 -1.47
C SER A 119 -10.31 5.67 -2.13
N GLY A 120 -10.05 5.62 -3.43
CA GLY A 120 -9.63 6.79 -4.24
C GLY A 120 -8.12 7.04 -4.26
N ARG A 121 -7.33 6.35 -3.43
CA ARG A 121 -5.88 6.54 -3.35
C ARG A 121 -5.12 5.62 -4.31
N ASP A 122 -3.96 6.07 -4.77
CA ASP A 122 -3.02 5.23 -5.53
C ASP A 122 -2.50 4.09 -4.65
N LEU A 123 -2.51 2.87 -5.18
CA LEU A 123 -2.04 1.68 -4.46
C LEU A 123 -0.56 1.78 -4.06
N ILE A 124 0.28 2.36 -4.92
CA ILE A 124 1.71 2.49 -4.66
C ILE A 124 1.96 3.44 -3.49
N ASP A 125 1.19 4.52 -3.40
CA ASP A 125 1.30 5.46 -2.29
C ASP A 125 0.90 4.80 -0.96
N VAL A 126 -0.23 4.08 -0.94
CA VAL A 126 -0.67 3.34 0.26
C VAL A 126 0.35 2.26 0.66
N ALA A 127 0.90 1.53 -0.31
CA ALA A 127 1.92 0.53 -0.08
C ALA A 127 3.21 1.14 0.49
N SER A 128 3.63 2.29 -0.03
CA SER A 128 4.82 3.01 0.45
C SER A 128 4.62 3.51 1.88
N GLU A 129 3.44 4.02 2.20
CA GLU A 129 3.10 4.41 3.57
C GLU A 129 3.07 3.21 4.53
N ALA A 130 2.63 2.04 4.08
CA ALA A 130 2.64 0.83 4.89
C ALA A 130 4.06 0.35 5.20
N VAL A 131 5.00 0.49 4.26
CA VAL A 131 6.43 0.22 4.52
C VAL A 131 6.98 1.22 5.53
N ALA A 132 6.76 2.52 5.30
CA ALA A 132 7.22 3.57 6.22
C ALA A 132 6.65 3.42 7.64
N TRP A 133 5.38 3.00 7.75
CA TRP A 133 4.76 2.69 9.04
C TRP A 133 5.52 1.58 9.77
N TRP A 134 5.90 0.49 9.09
CA TRP A 134 6.70 -0.56 9.71
C TRP A 134 8.08 -0.07 10.14
N GLU A 135 8.75 0.72 9.30
CA GLU A 135 10.05 1.31 9.64
C GLU A 135 9.96 2.14 10.93
N GLU A 136 8.92 2.96 11.07
CA GLU A 136 8.67 3.75 12.28
C GLU A 136 8.41 2.87 13.51
N GLN A 137 7.58 1.81 13.38
CA GLN A 137 7.31 0.89 14.47
C GLN A 137 8.57 0.15 14.93
N LEU A 138 9.37 -0.35 14.00
CA LEU A 138 10.62 -1.05 14.30
C LEU A 138 11.64 -0.13 14.98
N CYS A 139 11.84 1.08 14.47
CA CYS A 139 12.72 2.08 15.12
C CYS A 139 12.27 2.41 16.54
N THR A 140 10.96 2.50 16.78
CA THR A 140 10.42 2.76 18.11
C THR A 140 10.70 1.60 19.06
N ILE A 141 10.44 0.36 18.63
CA ILE A 141 10.70 -0.85 19.43
C ILE A 141 12.19 -0.99 19.74
N GLU A 142 13.06 -0.79 18.75
CA GLU A 142 14.51 -0.84 18.96
C GLU A 142 14.97 0.21 19.98
N ARG A 143 14.52 1.43 19.88
CA ARG A 143 14.85 2.52 20.80
C ARG A 143 14.38 2.21 22.23
N GLU A 144 13.15 1.71 22.39
CA GLU A 144 12.60 1.37 23.71
C GLU A 144 13.29 0.15 24.32
N SER A 145 13.70 -0.81 23.52
CA SER A 145 14.44 -2.00 24.00
C SER A 145 15.89 -1.69 24.40
N ALA A 146 16.47 -0.62 23.85
CA ALA A 146 17.83 -0.18 24.18
C ALA A 146 17.89 0.70 25.42
N ALA A 147 16.77 1.21 25.89
CA ALA A 147 16.68 2.03 27.09
C ALA A 147 16.63 1.14 28.35
#